data_8ae4dd131dc0bcbce284907eed3018ac
#
_entry.id   8ae4dd131dc0bcbce284907eed3018ac
#
_cell.length_a   1.000
_cell.length_b   1.000
_cell.length_c   1.000
_cell.angle_alpha   90.00
_cell.angle_beta   90.00
_cell.angle_gamma   90.00
#
_symmetry.space_group_name_H-M   'P 1'
#
loop_
_entity.id
_entity.type
_entity.pdbx_description
1 polymer ?
#
loop_
_entity_poly.entity_id
_entity_poly.type
_entity_poly.pdbx_seq_one_letter_code
_entity_poly.pdbx_strand_id
1 'polypeptide(L)'
;HYDWAKVFRFFQQDNMLKSTFATKYPTRFKPELYELTPERNRIRVSLMPQKYSDVLEPYTDIISDRIQSIPNLQNYMEVHINYSPIIYEEGWLDEYRKLFQEVKDAGIDVKCECIFLTHNVHQHARNSEDVQKLLWKPDIQECKDSQYAADNIRYKWQLKRGMIEEFKALYAEFFDLSNIRYIF
;
A
#
# COMPACT_ATOMS: atom_id res chain seq x y z
N HIS A 1 24.37 0.03 6.20
CA HIS A 1 24.08 -0.54 4.87
C HIS A 1 23.76 -2.02 5.04
N TYR A 2 22.59 -2.46 4.57
CA TYR A 2 22.23 -3.88 4.53
C TYR A 2 22.84 -4.53 3.29
N ASP A 3 23.41 -5.72 3.44
CA ASP A 3 23.85 -6.56 2.33
C ASP A 3 22.63 -7.30 1.73
N TRP A 4 21.93 -6.63 0.83
CA TRP A 4 20.74 -7.17 0.19
C TRP A 4 21.02 -8.45 -0.61
N ALA A 5 22.22 -8.57 -1.21
CA ALA A 5 22.60 -9.79 -1.93
C ALA A 5 22.63 -10.99 -0.99
N LYS A 6 23.19 -10.81 0.22
CA LYS A 6 23.21 -11.86 1.24
C LYS A 6 21.80 -12.20 1.74
N VAL A 7 20.95 -11.18 1.96
CA VAL A 7 19.56 -11.36 2.37
C VAL A 7 18.80 -12.19 1.34
N PHE A 8 18.82 -11.78 0.07
CA PHE A 8 18.10 -12.50 -0.98
C PHE A 8 18.64 -13.92 -1.20
N ARG A 9 19.95 -14.11 -1.18
CA ARG A 9 20.58 -15.43 -1.30
C ARG A 9 20.12 -16.38 -0.19
N PHE A 10 19.90 -15.89 1.02
CA PHE A 10 19.36 -16.71 2.12
C PHE A 10 17.98 -17.30 1.75
N PHE A 11 17.11 -16.53 1.09
CA PHE A 11 15.79 -17.01 0.68
C PHE A 11 15.81 -17.89 -0.57
N GLN A 12 16.93 -17.93 -1.33
CA GLN A 12 17.12 -18.89 -2.43
C GLN A 12 17.53 -20.28 -1.96
N GLN A 13 17.98 -20.41 -0.71
CA GLN A 13 18.31 -21.71 -0.12
C GLN A 13 17.06 -22.57 0.05
N ASP A 14 17.23 -23.86 0.26
CA ASP A 14 16.15 -24.81 0.46
C ASP A 14 15.45 -24.57 1.82
N ASN A 15 14.64 -23.55 1.86
CA ASN A 15 13.77 -23.22 2.97
C ASN A 15 12.37 -22.90 2.43
N MET A 16 11.34 -23.11 3.25
CA MET A 16 9.93 -22.86 2.88
C MET A 16 9.53 -21.38 2.92
N LEU A 17 10.46 -20.49 3.25
CA LEU A 17 10.19 -19.07 3.47
C LEU A 17 10.31 -18.27 2.18
N LYS A 18 9.44 -17.30 2.03
CA LYS A 18 9.48 -16.28 0.97
C LYS A 18 9.86 -14.94 1.59
N SER A 19 10.86 -14.26 1.03
CA SER A 19 11.15 -12.88 1.42
C SER A 19 10.00 -11.97 0.99
N THR A 20 9.66 -11.00 1.82
CA THR A 20 8.67 -9.98 1.47
C THR A 20 9.07 -8.64 2.04
N PHE A 21 9.02 -7.60 1.23
CA PHE A 21 9.23 -6.22 1.66
C PHE A 21 8.31 -5.27 0.88
N ALA A 22 8.07 -4.09 1.44
CA ALA A 22 7.30 -3.04 0.79
C ALA A 22 8.21 -1.88 0.42
N THR A 23 7.90 -1.18 -0.68
CA THR A 23 8.66 -0.03 -1.13
C THR A 23 7.75 1.07 -1.67
N LYS A 24 8.25 2.31 -1.54
CA LYS A 24 7.74 3.52 -2.17
C LYS A 24 8.76 4.10 -3.16
N TYR A 25 9.85 3.35 -3.39
CA TYR A 25 10.95 3.68 -4.30
C TYR A 25 11.26 2.53 -5.25
N PRO A 26 10.27 1.98 -5.96
CA PRO A 26 10.53 0.84 -6.84
C PRO A 26 11.48 1.20 -7.98
N THR A 27 11.53 2.46 -8.43
CA THR A 27 12.44 2.91 -9.50
C THR A 27 13.92 2.83 -9.11
N ARG A 28 14.21 2.87 -7.81
CA ARG A 28 15.59 2.79 -7.29
C ARG A 28 16.05 1.35 -7.02
N PHE A 29 15.12 0.41 -7.01
CA PHE A 29 15.46 -1.00 -6.82
C PHE A 29 15.95 -1.59 -8.15
N LYS A 30 17.10 -2.26 -8.11
CA LYS A 30 17.77 -2.86 -9.26
C LYS A 30 17.70 -4.39 -9.13
N PRO A 31 16.58 -5.03 -9.52
CA PRO A 31 16.37 -6.46 -9.31
C PRO A 31 17.41 -7.30 -10.06
N GLU A 32 17.89 -6.83 -11.20
CA GLU A 32 18.89 -7.49 -12.03
C GLU A 32 20.25 -7.69 -11.34
N LEU A 33 20.50 -7.02 -10.23
CA LEU A 33 21.73 -7.17 -9.43
C LEU A 33 21.67 -8.33 -8.44
N TYR A 34 20.54 -9.00 -8.32
CA TYR A 34 20.30 -10.00 -7.30
C TYR A 34 19.78 -11.31 -7.90
N GLU A 35 20.07 -12.41 -7.23
CA GLU A 35 19.47 -13.72 -7.53
C GLU A 35 18.04 -13.73 -6.95
N LEU A 36 17.05 -13.44 -7.78
CA LEU A 36 15.65 -13.33 -7.39
C LEU A 36 14.78 -14.28 -8.21
N THR A 37 13.75 -14.82 -7.58
CA THR A 37 12.69 -15.58 -8.28
C THR A 37 11.32 -15.27 -7.69
N PRO A 38 10.24 -15.31 -8.49
CA PRO A 38 8.88 -15.08 -7.99
C PRO A 38 8.45 -16.05 -6.88
N GLU A 39 8.99 -17.26 -6.87
CA GLU A 39 8.68 -18.29 -5.87
C GLU A 39 9.28 -17.94 -4.50
N ARG A 40 10.42 -17.25 -4.49
CA ARG A 40 11.20 -16.97 -3.26
C ARG A 40 11.14 -15.54 -2.81
N ASN A 41 10.78 -14.63 -3.70
CA ASN A 41 10.85 -13.20 -3.40
C ASN A 41 9.54 -12.51 -3.78
N ARG A 42 9.05 -11.67 -2.88
CA ARG A 42 7.88 -10.82 -3.09
C ARG A 42 8.20 -9.37 -2.78
N ILE A 43 7.77 -8.49 -3.65
CA ILE A 43 7.78 -7.05 -3.42
C ILE A 43 6.35 -6.52 -3.35
N ARG A 44 6.10 -5.60 -2.44
CA ARG A 44 4.84 -4.86 -2.34
C ARG A 44 5.11 -3.42 -2.75
N VAL A 45 4.54 -2.99 -3.85
CA VAL A 45 4.61 -1.60 -4.30
C VAL A 45 3.46 -0.84 -3.64
N SER A 46 3.78 0.16 -2.82
CA SER A 46 2.76 0.97 -2.15
C SER A 46 2.19 1.99 -3.11
N LEU A 47 0.87 1.96 -3.27
CA LEU A 47 0.11 2.91 -4.10
C LEU A 47 -0.99 3.59 -3.29
N MET A 48 -1.22 4.85 -3.59
CA MET A 48 -2.34 5.66 -3.13
C MET A 48 -2.60 6.75 -4.18
N PRO A 49 -3.74 7.44 -4.18
CA PRO A 49 -3.92 8.61 -5.04
C PRO A 49 -2.78 9.63 -4.88
N GLN A 50 -2.30 10.19 -6.01
CA GLN A 50 -1.12 11.08 -6.01
C GLN A 50 -1.28 12.25 -5.01
N LYS A 51 -2.48 12.84 -4.92
CA LYS A 51 -2.74 13.96 -3.99
C LYS A 51 -2.47 13.61 -2.51
N TYR A 52 -2.68 12.35 -2.12
CA TYR A 52 -2.34 11.90 -0.76
C TYR A 52 -0.86 11.62 -0.64
N SER A 53 -0.26 11.06 -1.68
CA SER A 53 1.18 10.80 -1.71
C SER A 53 1.99 12.09 -1.60
N ASP A 54 1.57 13.17 -2.25
CA ASP A 54 2.23 14.48 -2.19
C ASP A 54 2.31 15.04 -0.76
N VAL A 55 1.29 14.79 0.05
CA VAL A 55 1.23 15.23 1.45
C VAL A 55 1.95 14.28 2.40
N LEU A 56 1.73 12.95 2.23
CA LEU A 56 2.20 11.94 3.18
C LEU A 56 3.61 11.44 2.88
N GLU A 57 4.02 11.49 1.61
CA GLU A 57 5.22 10.83 1.11
C GLU A 57 6.04 11.75 0.16
N PRO A 58 6.29 13.03 0.53
CA PRO A 58 6.76 14.06 -0.40
C PRO A 58 8.12 13.81 -1.06
N TYR A 59 8.86 12.81 -0.62
CA TYR A 59 10.20 12.49 -1.16
C TYR A 59 10.30 11.10 -1.78
N THR A 60 9.15 10.47 -2.03
CA THR A 60 9.10 9.14 -2.64
C THR A 60 8.90 9.24 -4.16
N ASP A 61 8.97 8.11 -4.86
CA ASP A 61 8.64 8.08 -6.28
C ASP A 61 7.17 8.51 -6.47
N ILE A 62 6.88 9.25 -7.53
CA ILE A 62 5.49 9.59 -7.90
C ILE A 62 4.71 8.32 -8.25
N ILE A 63 3.40 8.36 -8.10
CA ILE A 63 2.56 7.16 -8.23
C ILE A 63 2.65 6.55 -9.64
N SER A 64 2.65 7.35 -10.69
CA SER A 64 2.80 6.87 -12.06
C SER A 64 4.12 6.11 -12.28
N ASP A 65 5.23 6.59 -11.73
CA ASP A 65 6.53 5.92 -11.84
C ASP A 65 6.53 4.59 -11.07
N ARG A 66 5.87 4.55 -9.90
CA ARG A 66 5.69 3.30 -9.15
C ARG A 66 4.91 2.28 -9.97
N ILE A 67 3.81 2.69 -10.62
CA ILE A 67 3.01 1.84 -11.49
C ILE A 67 3.85 1.32 -12.66
N GLN A 68 4.54 2.21 -13.37
CA GLN A 68 5.36 1.86 -14.52
C GLN A 68 6.54 0.92 -14.19
N SER A 69 6.99 0.89 -12.95
CA SER A 69 8.05 -0.03 -12.52
C SER A 69 7.58 -1.48 -12.34
N ILE A 70 6.29 -1.72 -12.14
CA ILE A 70 5.73 -3.03 -11.80
C ILE A 70 6.01 -4.09 -12.88
N PRO A 71 5.79 -3.86 -14.17
CA PRO A 71 6.05 -4.87 -15.20
C PRO A 71 7.50 -5.37 -15.22
N ASN A 72 8.47 -4.48 -15.00
CA ASN A 72 9.87 -4.89 -14.90
C ASN A 72 10.12 -5.76 -13.65
N LEU A 73 9.55 -5.39 -12.51
CA LEU A 73 9.71 -6.15 -11.25
C LEU A 73 9.11 -7.56 -11.35
N GLN A 74 8.02 -7.74 -12.10
CA GLN A 74 7.37 -9.04 -12.31
C GLN A 74 8.28 -10.06 -13.03
N ASN A 75 9.29 -9.62 -13.77
CA ASN A 75 10.27 -10.51 -14.39
C ASN A 75 11.18 -11.20 -13.37
N TYR A 76 11.27 -10.66 -12.14
CA TYR A 76 12.21 -11.12 -11.11
C TYR A 76 11.53 -11.59 -9.83
N MET A 77 10.33 -11.08 -9.52
CA MET A 77 9.69 -11.26 -8.22
C MET A 77 8.18 -11.39 -8.36
N GLU A 78 7.55 -12.02 -7.37
CA GLU A 78 6.10 -11.87 -7.17
C GLU A 78 5.83 -10.44 -6.75
N VAL A 79 5.00 -9.73 -7.52
CA VAL A 79 4.63 -8.34 -7.20
C VAL A 79 3.22 -8.30 -6.64
N HIS A 80 3.04 -7.60 -5.53
CA HIS A 80 1.73 -7.20 -5.00
C HIS A 80 1.62 -5.69 -4.94
N ILE A 81 0.40 -5.17 -5.02
CA ILE A 81 0.11 -3.78 -4.72
C ILE A 81 -0.33 -3.68 -3.26
N ASN A 82 0.18 -2.67 -2.56
CA ASN A 82 -0.26 -2.32 -1.22
C ASN A 82 -0.98 -0.97 -1.27
N TYR A 83 -2.31 -0.98 -1.31
CA TYR A 83 -3.13 0.23 -1.19
C TYR A 83 -3.19 0.64 0.28
N SER A 84 -2.23 1.48 0.71
CA SER A 84 -2.06 1.84 2.13
C SER A 84 -1.35 3.18 2.31
N PRO A 85 -1.91 4.08 3.12
CA PRO A 85 -3.23 3.99 3.73
C PRO A 85 -4.37 4.36 2.77
N ILE A 86 -5.53 3.73 2.94
CA ILE A 86 -6.76 4.19 2.29
C ILE A 86 -7.36 5.28 3.17
N ILE A 87 -7.53 6.47 2.58
CA ILE A 87 -7.99 7.68 3.26
C ILE A 87 -9.40 8.03 2.79
N TYR A 88 -10.27 8.24 3.75
CA TYR A 88 -11.65 8.64 3.53
C TYR A 88 -11.79 10.16 3.63
N GLU A 89 -12.27 10.78 2.56
CA GLU A 89 -12.69 12.18 2.51
C GLU A 89 -13.74 12.36 1.39
N GLU A 90 -14.25 13.54 1.22
CA GLU A 90 -15.18 13.82 0.13
C GLU A 90 -14.52 13.53 -1.23
N GLY A 91 -15.21 12.76 -2.09
CA GLY A 91 -14.71 12.36 -3.41
C GLY A 91 -13.58 11.32 -3.40
N TRP A 92 -13.31 10.64 -2.28
CA TRP A 92 -12.22 9.67 -2.17
C TRP A 92 -12.30 8.52 -3.19
N LEU A 93 -13.50 8.05 -3.51
CA LEU A 93 -13.69 6.98 -4.50
C LEU A 93 -13.29 7.42 -5.91
N ASP A 94 -13.52 8.69 -6.28
CA ASP A 94 -13.12 9.20 -7.58
C ASP A 94 -11.59 9.23 -7.73
N GLU A 95 -10.88 9.50 -6.65
CA GLU A 95 -9.42 9.46 -6.65
C GLU A 95 -8.89 8.03 -6.76
N TYR A 96 -9.52 7.05 -6.09
CA TYR A 96 -9.17 5.64 -6.27
C TYR A 96 -9.58 5.11 -7.64
N ARG A 97 -10.67 5.61 -8.24
CA ARG A 97 -11.07 5.28 -9.61
C ARG A 97 -9.98 5.67 -10.61
N LYS A 98 -9.43 6.87 -10.50
CA LYS A 98 -8.30 7.33 -11.33
C LYS A 98 -7.09 6.42 -11.16
N LEU A 99 -6.73 6.11 -9.93
CA LEU A 99 -5.61 5.23 -9.61
C LEU A 99 -5.80 3.82 -10.21
N PHE A 100 -6.99 3.24 -10.07
CA PHE A 100 -7.29 1.91 -10.63
C PHE A 100 -7.26 1.92 -12.15
N GLN A 101 -7.73 3.01 -12.78
CA GLN A 101 -7.64 3.17 -14.22
C GLN A 101 -6.18 3.19 -14.69
N GLU A 102 -5.31 3.96 -14.03
CA GLU A 102 -3.87 3.99 -14.34
C GLU A 102 -3.21 2.61 -14.21
N VAL A 103 -3.53 1.87 -13.15
CA VAL A 103 -3.01 0.50 -12.94
C VAL A 103 -3.51 -0.44 -14.05
N LYS A 104 -4.78 -0.35 -14.42
CA LYS A 104 -5.38 -1.16 -15.49
C LYS A 104 -4.80 -0.83 -16.86
N ASP A 105 -4.62 0.46 -17.16
CA ASP A 105 -4.06 0.92 -18.43
C ASP A 105 -2.59 0.48 -18.60
N ALA A 106 -1.88 0.33 -17.49
CA ALA A 106 -0.54 -0.26 -17.47
C ALA A 106 -0.52 -1.80 -17.64
N GLY A 107 -1.69 -2.43 -17.80
CA GLY A 107 -1.81 -3.88 -17.98
C GLY A 107 -1.49 -4.70 -16.73
N ILE A 108 -1.58 -4.09 -15.55
CA ILE A 108 -1.23 -4.72 -14.28
C ILE A 108 -2.46 -5.39 -13.69
N ASP A 109 -2.35 -6.70 -13.46
CA ASP A 109 -3.34 -7.51 -12.75
C ASP A 109 -2.61 -8.41 -11.74
N VAL A 110 -2.51 -7.93 -10.51
CA VAL A 110 -1.75 -8.57 -9.43
C VAL A 110 -2.55 -8.58 -8.14
N LYS A 111 -2.16 -9.44 -7.21
CA LYS A 111 -2.74 -9.45 -5.87
C LYS A 111 -2.47 -8.14 -5.15
N CYS A 112 -3.41 -7.74 -4.29
CA CYS A 112 -3.27 -6.53 -3.51
C CYS A 112 -3.66 -6.71 -2.04
N GLU A 113 -3.24 -5.75 -1.26
CA GLU A 113 -3.53 -5.59 0.16
C GLU A 113 -4.13 -4.20 0.36
N CYS A 114 -5.26 -4.12 1.05
CA CYS A 114 -6.02 -2.87 1.22
C CYS A 114 -6.09 -2.52 2.70
N ILE A 115 -5.42 -1.44 3.09
CA ILE A 115 -5.29 -1.06 4.50
C ILE A 115 -5.85 0.34 4.70
N PHE A 116 -7.00 0.43 5.38
CA PHE A 116 -7.56 1.71 5.77
C PHE A 116 -6.70 2.39 6.83
N LEU A 117 -6.72 3.70 6.80
CA LEU A 117 -5.92 4.54 7.68
C LEU A 117 -6.01 4.10 9.14
N THR A 118 -4.84 3.86 9.71
CA THR A 118 -4.62 3.79 11.15
C THR A 118 -3.37 4.61 11.44
N HIS A 119 -3.43 5.51 12.41
CA HIS A 119 -2.27 6.31 12.81
C HIS A 119 -2.16 6.42 14.33
N ASN A 120 -0.95 6.72 14.82
CA ASN A 120 -0.68 6.83 16.25
C ASN A 120 -0.86 8.28 16.71
N VAL A 121 -1.53 8.49 17.85
CA VAL A 121 -1.79 9.82 18.44
C VAL A 121 -0.50 10.60 18.66
N HIS A 122 0.55 9.95 19.13
CA HIS A 122 1.82 10.62 19.42
C HIS A 122 2.56 11.05 18.14
N GLN A 123 2.42 10.27 17.06
CA GLN A 123 2.95 10.66 15.75
C GLN A 123 2.14 11.81 15.17
N HIS A 124 0.82 11.80 15.34
CA HIS A 124 -0.06 12.85 14.87
C HIS A 124 0.39 14.22 15.36
N ALA A 125 0.68 14.37 16.65
CA ALA A 125 1.14 15.63 17.23
C ALA A 125 2.47 16.17 16.65
N ARG A 126 3.25 15.33 15.98
CA ARG A 126 4.54 15.68 15.34
C ARG A 126 4.42 15.95 13.84
N ASN A 127 3.30 15.65 13.23
CA ASN A 127 3.06 15.87 11.82
C ASN A 127 2.88 17.37 11.49
N SER A 128 3.17 17.72 10.25
CA SER A 128 2.81 19.05 9.73
C SER A 128 1.29 19.27 9.76
N GLU A 129 0.87 20.52 9.72
CA GLU A 129 -0.55 20.88 9.73
C GLU A 129 -1.35 20.22 8.59
N ASP A 130 -0.77 20.16 7.40
CA ASP A 130 -1.43 19.54 6.23
C ASP A 130 -1.61 18.03 6.41
N VAL A 131 -0.59 17.35 6.95
CA VAL A 131 -0.68 15.93 7.29
C VAL A 131 -1.73 15.70 8.40
N GLN A 132 -1.77 16.57 9.40
CA GLN A 132 -2.77 16.49 10.48
C GLN A 132 -4.19 16.64 9.92
N LYS A 133 -4.45 17.63 9.07
CA LYS A 133 -5.75 17.86 8.44
C LYS A 133 -6.20 16.65 7.61
N LEU A 134 -5.26 16.02 6.89
CA LEU A 134 -5.56 14.85 6.07
C LEU A 134 -5.88 13.61 6.91
N LEU A 135 -5.13 13.37 7.97
CA LEU A 135 -5.22 12.13 8.75
C LEU A 135 -6.19 12.20 9.93
N TRP A 136 -6.40 13.38 10.53
CA TRP A 136 -7.19 13.55 11.74
C TRP A 136 -8.62 13.98 11.44
N LYS A 137 -9.57 13.10 11.74
CA LYS A 137 -11.00 13.32 11.51
C LYS A 137 -11.78 12.80 12.73
N PRO A 138 -11.79 13.54 13.85
CA PRO A 138 -12.29 13.05 15.14
C PRO A 138 -13.75 12.59 15.10
N ASP A 139 -14.60 13.22 14.27
CA ASP A 139 -16.01 12.88 14.14
C ASP A 139 -16.26 11.46 13.62
N ILE A 140 -15.32 10.93 12.82
CA ILE A 140 -15.43 9.62 12.18
C ILE A 140 -14.36 8.62 12.60
N GLN A 141 -13.52 9.01 13.54
CA GLN A 141 -12.43 8.18 14.07
C GLN A 141 -12.61 7.87 15.55
N GLU A 142 -11.94 6.84 16.02
CA GLU A 142 -11.90 6.38 17.39
C GLU A 142 -10.52 5.80 17.73
N CYS A 143 -10.15 5.80 19.02
CA CYS A 143 -8.99 5.04 19.49
C CYS A 143 -9.31 3.55 19.42
N LYS A 144 -8.30 2.74 19.11
CA LYS A 144 -8.44 1.28 19.19
C LYS A 144 -8.62 0.87 20.66
N ASP A 145 -9.66 0.13 20.92
CA ASP A 145 -9.86 -0.53 22.21
C ASP A 145 -9.00 -1.81 22.25
N SER A 146 -7.71 -1.63 22.53
CA SER A 146 -6.75 -2.73 22.57
C SER A 146 -5.62 -2.40 23.54
N GLN A 147 -5.31 -3.32 24.42
CA GLN A 147 -4.23 -3.20 25.42
C GLN A 147 -2.87 -2.85 24.78
N TYR A 148 -2.63 -3.28 23.54
CA TYR A 148 -1.34 -3.06 22.85
C TYR A 148 -1.36 -1.94 21.80
N ALA A 149 -2.51 -1.30 21.58
CA ALA A 149 -2.68 -0.33 20.51
C ALA A 149 -3.67 0.79 20.85
N ALA A 150 -3.84 1.10 22.12
CA ALA A 150 -4.78 2.13 22.62
C ALA A 150 -4.50 3.52 22.02
N ASP A 151 -3.23 3.83 21.71
CA ASP A 151 -2.83 5.09 21.08
C ASP A 151 -3.03 5.14 19.56
N ASN A 152 -3.53 4.07 18.97
CA ASN A 152 -3.80 4.03 17.53
C ASN A 152 -5.23 4.46 17.25
N ILE A 153 -5.37 5.40 16.32
CA ILE A 153 -6.63 5.94 15.83
C ILE A 153 -6.99 5.22 14.53
N ARG A 154 -8.26 4.86 14.41
CA ARG A 154 -8.83 4.22 13.20
C ARG A 154 -10.20 4.82 12.89
N TYR A 155 -10.73 4.57 11.70
CA TYR A 155 -12.13 4.86 11.42
C TYR A 155 -13.06 4.02 12.32
N LYS A 156 -14.17 4.63 12.77
CA LYS A 156 -15.21 3.93 13.52
C LYS A 156 -15.71 2.71 12.74
N TRP A 157 -15.87 1.60 13.44
CA TRP A 157 -16.15 0.30 12.81
C TRP A 157 -17.36 0.31 11.86
N GLN A 158 -18.46 0.93 12.28
CA GLN A 158 -19.68 0.97 11.46
C GLN A 158 -19.46 1.69 10.13
N LEU A 159 -18.78 2.86 10.17
CA LEU A 159 -18.42 3.61 8.97
C LEU A 159 -17.45 2.79 8.09
N LYS A 160 -16.43 2.24 8.70
CA LYS A 160 -15.40 1.46 7.99
C LYS A 160 -15.99 0.29 7.21
N ARG A 161 -17.01 -0.39 7.74
CA ARG A 161 -17.70 -1.45 6.98
C ARG A 161 -18.30 -0.93 5.67
N GLY A 162 -19.00 0.22 5.73
CA GLY A 162 -19.52 0.86 4.53
C GLY A 162 -18.41 1.21 3.53
N MET A 163 -17.33 1.83 4.00
CA MET A 163 -16.18 2.16 3.17
C MET A 163 -15.54 0.94 2.50
N ILE A 164 -15.44 -0.19 3.20
CA ILE A 164 -14.93 -1.45 2.64
C ILE A 164 -15.81 -1.93 1.49
N GLU A 165 -17.12 -1.91 1.65
CA GLU A 165 -18.04 -2.36 0.60
C GLU A 165 -18.03 -1.41 -0.61
N GLU A 166 -17.99 -0.10 -0.39
CA GLU A 166 -17.84 0.89 -1.46
C GLU A 166 -16.52 0.73 -2.22
N PHE A 167 -15.41 0.52 -1.51
CA PHE A 167 -14.10 0.30 -2.11
C PHE A 167 -14.05 -0.99 -2.94
N LYS A 168 -14.63 -2.09 -2.42
CA LYS A 168 -14.74 -3.34 -3.16
C LYS A 168 -15.61 -3.22 -4.41
N ALA A 169 -16.74 -2.49 -4.31
CA ALA A 169 -17.61 -2.25 -5.45
C ALA A 169 -16.86 -1.50 -6.56
N LEU A 170 -16.14 -0.44 -6.19
CA LEU A 170 -15.29 0.29 -7.12
C LEU A 170 -14.16 -0.59 -7.68
N TYR A 171 -13.46 -1.35 -6.84
CA TYR A 171 -12.38 -2.23 -7.28
C TYR A 171 -12.85 -3.26 -8.31
N ALA A 172 -14.04 -3.82 -8.11
CA ALA A 172 -14.65 -4.81 -9.01
C ALA A 172 -14.97 -4.27 -10.42
N GLU A 173 -15.03 -2.96 -10.62
CA GLU A 173 -15.18 -2.37 -11.95
C GLU A 173 -13.90 -2.52 -12.80
N PHE A 174 -12.76 -2.75 -12.17
CA PHE A 174 -11.44 -2.79 -12.80
C PHE A 174 -10.78 -4.17 -12.74
N PHE A 175 -10.95 -4.89 -11.62
CA PHE A 175 -10.19 -6.09 -11.28
C PHE A 175 -11.07 -7.15 -10.61
N ASP A 176 -10.61 -8.39 -10.63
CA ASP A 176 -11.25 -9.48 -9.89
C ASP A 176 -11.06 -9.29 -8.36
N LEU A 177 -12.14 -9.42 -7.59
CA LEU A 177 -12.09 -9.32 -6.14
C LEU A 177 -11.20 -10.39 -5.49
N SER A 178 -10.95 -11.52 -6.15
CA SER A 178 -10.04 -12.57 -5.68
C SER A 178 -8.57 -12.11 -5.61
N ASN A 179 -8.24 -10.97 -6.23
CA ASN A 179 -6.94 -10.33 -6.11
C ASN A 179 -6.74 -9.67 -4.73
N ILE A 180 -7.81 -9.34 -4.02
CA ILE A 180 -7.73 -8.77 -2.67
C ILE A 180 -7.38 -9.88 -1.67
N ARG A 181 -6.14 -9.91 -1.20
CA ARG A 181 -5.67 -10.87 -0.20
C ARG A 181 -6.29 -10.60 1.17
N TYR A 182 -6.36 -9.33 1.54
CA TYR A 182 -7.04 -8.84 2.75
C TYR A 182 -7.38 -7.35 2.62
N ILE A 183 -8.42 -6.96 3.33
CA ILE A 183 -8.88 -5.58 3.44
C ILE A 183 -9.32 -5.31 4.87
N PHE A 184 -8.76 -4.31 5.51
CA PHE A 184 -9.07 -3.95 6.90
C PHE A 184 -8.79 -2.48 7.23
#